data_58592b8eb9cbb5988b1c42dc331ca286
#
_entry.id   58592b8eb9cbb5988b1c42dc331ca286
#
_cell.length_a   1.000
_cell.length_b   1.000
_cell.length_c   1.000
_cell.angle_alpha   90.00
_cell.angle_beta   90.00
_cell.angle_gamma   90.00
#
_symmetry.space_group_name_H-M   'P 1'
#
loop_
_entity.id
_entity.type
_entity.pdbx_description
1 polymer ?
#
loop_
_entity_poly.entity_id
_entity_poly.type
_entity_poly.pdbx_seq_one_letter_code
_entity_poly.pdbx_strand_id
1 'polypeptide(L)'
;MYKFFLIIFFASLLNTQPLFSQNDNLNMRVGTAFNSVNVLGVYNNLRTQNKSNVNFNLEYSKRSLSSQLSFNFDDHDKLSFDNSYVNYEKGIANLSIGKVDRIWSFSEKSSLILSSNSRSLEAISINLKNEFNTKWLPYTANWSVELINGSTKNSFNGENSVLTGARAIISPYENLKFEFLQTTQWGNQNDKLYSTDIKAFFLDTNVGKNANVNRMAGFGISYSVPLNGKTYHFYSQAIGEDEAGNLPSCFSYMVGLELTAPKMKFPTILAIEAVDTRVKKTSSENCGPNTMYNNGVYDYINYDTVLGVPIDTEGTSLEFFGQSQVNNNLSINYSTKFLNINDKNYLRHRLSSKRSLGTITSLGVNWKKDGFNLGGSISYQDLILDKANISNGTIFSLFTSVKF
;
A
#
# COMPACT_ATOMS: atom_id res chain seq x y z
N MET A 1 -22.83 16.17 -15.53
CA MET A 1 -23.88 15.54 -16.36
C MET A 1 -23.35 14.36 -17.17
N TYR A 2 -22.21 14.42 -17.83
CA TYR A 2 -21.61 13.29 -18.58
C TYR A 2 -21.31 12.04 -17.74
N LYS A 3 -20.91 12.20 -16.47
CA LYS A 3 -20.60 11.06 -15.58
C LYS A 3 -21.85 10.21 -15.24
N PHE A 4 -23.02 10.79 -15.21
CA PHE A 4 -24.30 10.07 -15.01
C PHE A 4 -24.75 9.30 -16.26
N PHE A 5 -24.47 9.82 -17.46
CA PHE A 5 -24.77 9.15 -18.73
C PHE A 5 -23.89 7.91 -18.95
N LEU A 6 -22.65 7.92 -18.50
CA LEU A 6 -21.74 6.76 -18.62
C LEU A 6 -22.25 5.57 -17.80
N ILE A 7 -22.78 5.81 -16.61
CA ILE A 7 -23.38 4.77 -15.74
C ILE A 7 -24.59 4.13 -16.41
N ILE A 8 -25.44 4.92 -17.05
CA ILE A 8 -26.64 4.43 -17.76
C ILE A 8 -26.25 3.69 -19.04
N PHE A 9 -25.23 4.13 -19.77
CA PHE A 9 -24.75 3.48 -20.98
C PHE A 9 -24.16 2.10 -20.69
N PHE A 10 -23.39 1.95 -19.62
CA PHE A 10 -22.87 0.65 -19.21
C PHE A 10 -23.96 -0.28 -18.63
N ALA A 11 -24.97 0.24 -17.97
CA ALA A 11 -26.11 -0.56 -17.51
C ALA A 11 -26.94 -1.15 -18.67
N SER A 12 -26.97 -0.48 -19.83
CA SER A 12 -27.67 -0.97 -21.03
C SER A 12 -26.91 -2.09 -21.78
N LEU A 13 -25.59 -2.19 -21.62
CA LEU A 13 -24.77 -3.27 -22.17
C LEU A 13 -24.97 -4.62 -21.42
N LEU A 14 -25.61 -4.60 -20.24
CA LEU A 14 -25.84 -5.76 -19.38
C LEU A 14 -26.96 -6.70 -19.87
N ASN A 15 -27.73 -6.33 -20.90
CA ASN A 15 -28.78 -7.18 -21.47
C ASN A 15 -28.30 -8.12 -22.58
N THR A 16 -27.00 -8.21 -22.83
CA THR A 16 -26.46 -9.20 -23.76
C THR A 16 -26.31 -10.55 -23.05
N GLN A 17 -26.90 -11.58 -23.63
CA GLN A 17 -26.78 -12.99 -23.19
C GLN A 17 -25.31 -13.35 -22.92
N PRO A 18 -25.00 -14.12 -21.87
CA PRO A 18 -23.62 -14.40 -21.50
C PRO A 18 -22.90 -15.19 -22.61
N LEU A 19 -21.87 -14.57 -23.15
CA LEU A 19 -20.90 -15.18 -24.07
C LEU A 19 -20.00 -16.24 -23.35
N PHE A 20 -20.26 -16.51 -22.07
CA PHE A 20 -19.40 -17.30 -21.20
C PHE A 20 -20.06 -18.62 -20.81
N SER A 21 -19.23 -19.67 -20.68
CA SER A 21 -19.69 -20.98 -20.26
C SER A 21 -20.08 -21.00 -18.77
N GLN A 22 -20.90 -21.99 -18.35
CA GLN A 22 -21.38 -22.15 -16.96
C GLN A 22 -20.27 -22.23 -15.87
N ASN A 23 -18.99 -22.39 -16.26
CA ASN A 23 -17.85 -22.48 -15.35
C ASN A 23 -17.03 -21.19 -15.26
N ASP A 24 -17.48 -20.10 -15.87
CA ASP A 24 -16.79 -18.82 -15.89
C ASP A 24 -17.45 -17.89 -14.88
N ASN A 25 -16.66 -17.33 -13.94
CA ASN A 25 -17.15 -16.33 -13.01
C ASN A 25 -16.79 -14.94 -13.56
N LEU A 26 -17.81 -14.22 -13.99
CA LEU A 26 -17.70 -12.81 -14.38
C LEU A 26 -18.45 -11.99 -13.32
N ASN A 27 -17.76 -11.08 -12.68
CA ASN A 27 -18.33 -10.13 -11.73
C ASN A 27 -18.08 -8.71 -12.22
N MET A 28 -19.05 -7.87 -12.09
CA MET A 28 -18.93 -6.44 -12.37
C MET A 28 -19.21 -5.65 -11.10
N ARG A 29 -18.42 -4.63 -10.84
CA ARG A 29 -18.63 -3.71 -9.73
C ARG A 29 -18.48 -2.28 -10.21
N VAL A 30 -19.45 -1.46 -9.85
CA VAL A 30 -19.40 -0.02 -10.05
C VAL A 30 -19.40 0.66 -8.70
N GLY A 31 -18.53 1.62 -8.50
CA GLY A 31 -18.43 2.35 -7.24
C GLY A 31 -18.12 3.82 -7.45
N THR A 32 -18.38 4.60 -6.43
CA THR A 32 -17.97 6.00 -6.33
C THR A 32 -17.58 6.32 -4.91
N ALA A 33 -16.61 7.22 -4.76
CA ALA A 33 -16.20 7.76 -3.48
C ALA A 33 -16.04 9.28 -3.59
N PHE A 34 -16.30 9.95 -2.48
CA PHE A 34 -16.21 11.40 -2.36
C PHE A 34 -15.69 11.80 -0.97
N ASN A 35 -14.77 12.77 -0.95
CA ASN A 35 -14.33 13.51 0.24
C ASN A 35 -14.53 14.99 0.02
N SER A 36 -15.01 15.72 1.01
CA SER A 36 -15.24 17.18 0.90
C SER A 36 -13.95 17.98 0.75
N VAL A 37 -12.82 17.47 1.26
CA VAL A 37 -11.47 18.05 1.16
C VAL A 37 -10.42 16.94 1.00
N ASN A 38 -9.18 17.32 0.70
CA ASN A 38 -8.05 16.38 0.64
C ASN A 38 -7.72 15.82 2.02
N VAL A 39 -7.39 14.54 2.08
CA VAL A 39 -7.00 13.80 3.29
C VAL A 39 -5.66 13.13 3.07
N LEU A 40 -4.79 13.12 4.09
CA LEU A 40 -3.49 12.46 4.00
C LEU A 40 -3.63 10.93 3.91
N GLY A 41 -2.99 10.35 2.89
CA GLY A 41 -2.98 8.91 2.64
C GLY A 41 -4.18 8.44 1.81
N VAL A 42 -4.53 7.16 1.95
CA VAL A 42 -5.65 6.54 1.23
C VAL A 42 -6.88 6.51 2.13
N TYR A 43 -7.96 7.08 1.65
CA TYR A 43 -9.23 7.10 2.36
C TYR A 43 -10.37 6.76 1.39
N ASN A 44 -11.12 5.69 1.66
CA ASN A 44 -12.19 5.20 0.78
C ASN A 44 -11.75 5.04 -0.69
N ASN A 45 -10.55 4.52 -0.92
CA ASN A 45 -9.89 4.38 -2.24
C ASN A 45 -9.55 5.72 -2.94
N LEU A 46 -9.66 6.84 -2.23
CA LEU A 46 -9.15 8.14 -2.69
C LEU A 46 -7.77 8.37 -2.09
N ARG A 47 -6.81 8.74 -2.94
CA ARG A 47 -5.46 9.12 -2.51
C ARG A 47 -5.40 10.60 -2.14
N THR A 48 -4.35 11.01 -1.45
CA THR A 48 -4.19 12.33 -0.82
C THR A 48 -4.66 13.52 -1.66
N GLN A 49 -4.47 13.50 -2.97
CA GLN A 49 -4.80 14.63 -3.84
C GLN A 49 -6.16 14.51 -4.53
N ASN A 50 -6.91 13.43 -4.31
CA ASN A 50 -8.17 13.18 -4.98
C ASN A 50 -9.34 13.33 -4.01
N LYS A 51 -10.36 14.10 -4.41
CA LYS A 51 -11.58 14.30 -3.62
C LYS A 51 -12.73 13.41 -4.08
N SER A 52 -12.74 12.99 -5.34
CA SER A 52 -13.75 12.07 -5.83
C SER A 52 -13.20 11.11 -6.87
N ASN A 53 -13.80 9.94 -6.94
CA ASN A 53 -13.61 9.03 -8.05
C ASN A 53 -14.90 8.30 -8.41
N VAL A 54 -14.95 7.84 -9.65
CA VAL A 54 -15.88 6.81 -10.10
C VAL A 54 -15.04 5.66 -10.60
N ASN A 55 -15.31 4.45 -10.09
CA ASN A 55 -14.61 3.25 -10.51
C ASN A 55 -15.57 2.24 -11.12
N PHE A 56 -15.07 1.55 -12.12
CA PHE A 56 -15.72 0.42 -12.75
C PHE A 56 -14.73 -0.73 -12.79
N ASN A 57 -15.10 -1.86 -12.20
CA ASN A 57 -14.26 -3.05 -12.12
C ASN A 57 -14.96 -4.23 -12.78
N LEU A 58 -14.25 -4.90 -13.66
CA LEU A 58 -14.64 -6.15 -14.29
C LEU A 58 -13.68 -7.23 -13.83
N GLU A 59 -14.18 -8.20 -13.10
CA GLU A 59 -13.41 -9.35 -12.60
C GLU A 59 -13.81 -10.60 -13.37
N TYR A 60 -12.83 -11.31 -13.91
CA TYR A 60 -13.03 -12.60 -14.56
C TYR A 60 -12.15 -13.65 -13.91
N SER A 61 -12.71 -14.84 -13.67
CA SER A 61 -11.93 -15.98 -13.20
C SER A 61 -12.40 -17.29 -13.84
N LYS A 62 -11.43 -18.07 -14.27
CA LYS A 62 -11.63 -19.41 -14.82
C LYS A 62 -10.43 -20.29 -14.51
N ARG A 63 -10.62 -21.33 -13.68
CA ARG A 63 -9.54 -22.24 -13.26
C ARG A 63 -8.32 -21.50 -12.71
N SER A 64 -7.19 -21.60 -13.42
CA SER A 64 -5.91 -20.99 -13.06
C SER A 64 -5.75 -19.53 -13.50
N LEU A 65 -6.67 -19.01 -14.30
CA LEU A 65 -6.61 -17.64 -14.83
C LEU A 65 -7.60 -16.75 -14.09
N SER A 66 -7.13 -15.62 -13.61
CA SER A 66 -7.97 -14.52 -13.14
C SER A 66 -7.49 -13.19 -13.72
N SER A 67 -8.41 -12.30 -13.96
CA SER A 67 -8.08 -10.96 -14.41
C SER A 67 -9.03 -9.93 -13.81
N GLN A 68 -8.53 -8.74 -13.64
CA GLN A 68 -9.31 -7.57 -13.26
C GLN A 68 -9.00 -6.45 -14.22
N LEU A 69 -10.03 -5.80 -14.72
CA LEU A 69 -9.93 -4.56 -15.47
C LEU A 69 -10.64 -3.47 -14.69
N SER A 70 -9.90 -2.44 -14.30
CA SER A 70 -10.39 -1.33 -13.48
C SER A 70 -10.25 -0.02 -14.24
N PHE A 71 -11.33 0.72 -14.34
CA PHE A 71 -11.36 2.08 -14.87
C PHE A 71 -11.67 3.01 -13.72
N ASN A 72 -10.76 3.93 -13.43
CA ASN A 72 -10.94 4.91 -12.37
C ASN A 72 -10.88 6.31 -12.95
N PHE A 73 -11.94 7.08 -12.75
CA PHE A 73 -12.05 8.48 -13.15
C PHE A 73 -12.01 9.34 -11.89
N ASP A 74 -11.01 10.17 -11.75
CA ASP A 74 -10.86 11.09 -10.63
C ASP A 74 -11.48 12.48 -10.89
N ASP A 75 -11.41 13.35 -9.88
CA ASP A 75 -11.91 14.72 -9.95
C ASP A 75 -11.07 15.66 -10.82
N HIS A 76 -9.91 15.21 -11.30
CA HIS A 76 -9.06 15.91 -12.25
C HIS A 76 -9.30 15.45 -13.70
N ASP A 77 -10.40 14.72 -13.95
CA ASP A 77 -10.76 14.13 -15.25
C ASP A 77 -9.70 13.18 -15.82
N LYS A 78 -8.90 12.59 -14.94
CA LYS A 78 -7.89 11.61 -15.32
C LYS A 78 -8.44 10.20 -15.25
N LEU A 79 -8.32 9.48 -16.36
CA LEU A 79 -8.55 8.06 -16.41
C LEU A 79 -7.31 7.30 -15.94
N SER A 80 -7.49 6.37 -15.03
CA SER A 80 -6.45 5.45 -14.64
C SER A 80 -6.92 3.99 -14.66
N PHE A 81 -5.96 3.09 -14.84
CA PHE A 81 -6.16 1.65 -14.87
C PHE A 81 -5.53 0.97 -13.64
N ASP A 82 -5.43 1.69 -12.52
CA ASP A 82 -4.91 1.13 -11.28
C ASP A 82 -5.75 -0.07 -10.87
N ASN A 83 -5.10 -1.14 -10.38
CA ASN A 83 -5.70 -2.44 -10.09
C ASN A 83 -6.24 -3.19 -11.33
N SER A 84 -5.64 -2.95 -12.52
CA SER A 84 -5.89 -3.76 -13.70
C SER A 84 -4.76 -4.76 -13.92
N TYR A 85 -5.08 -6.04 -13.93
CA TYR A 85 -4.07 -7.11 -14.03
C TYR A 85 -4.63 -8.40 -14.61
N VAL A 86 -3.73 -9.24 -15.10
CA VAL A 86 -3.96 -10.66 -15.41
C VAL A 86 -3.08 -11.49 -14.49
N ASN A 87 -3.66 -12.53 -13.92
CA ASN A 87 -3.03 -13.41 -12.97
C ASN A 87 -3.20 -14.87 -13.42
N TYR A 88 -2.10 -15.65 -13.39
CA TYR A 88 -2.10 -17.07 -13.71
C TYR A 88 -1.47 -17.86 -12.56
N GLU A 89 -2.25 -18.77 -11.95
CA GLU A 89 -1.81 -19.61 -10.85
C GLU A 89 -1.66 -21.05 -11.29
N LYS A 90 -0.49 -21.66 -11.04
CA LYS A 90 -0.23 -23.07 -11.30
C LYS A 90 0.72 -23.66 -10.26
N GLY A 91 0.21 -24.62 -9.49
CA GLY A 91 0.98 -25.27 -8.45
C GLY A 91 1.45 -24.25 -7.39
N ILE A 92 2.76 -24.15 -7.19
CA ILE A 92 3.36 -23.23 -6.22
C ILE A 92 3.52 -21.79 -6.75
N ALA A 93 3.33 -21.59 -8.05
CA ALA A 93 3.63 -20.34 -8.74
C ALA A 93 2.36 -19.56 -9.10
N ASN A 94 2.41 -18.27 -8.85
CA ASN A 94 1.42 -17.28 -9.27
C ASN A 94 2.15 -16.17 -10.03
N LEU A 95 1.82 -16.00 -11.31
CA LEU A 95 2.36 -14.95 -12.19
C LEU A 95 1.32 -13.87 -12.39
N SER A 96 1.68 -12.61 -12.15
CA SER A 96 0.81 -11.46 -12.39
C SER A 96 1.47 -10.46 -13.33
N ILE A 97 0.68 -9.88 -14.23
CA ILE A 97 1.11 -8.81 -15.13
C ILE A 97 0.07 -7.71 -15.06
N GLY A 98 0.51 -6.48 -14.80
CA GLY A 98 -0.35 -5.30 -14.73
C GLY A 98 -0.10 -4.44 -13.51
N LYS A 99 -1.13 -3.70 -13.12
CA LYS A 99 -1.11 -2.77 -11.98
C LYS A 99 -1.80 -3.40 -10.79
N VAL A 100 -1.03 -3.87 -9.82
CA VAL A 100 -1.54 -4.49 -8.60
C VAL A 100 -1.10 -3.66 -7.39
N ASP A 101 -2.04 -3.28 -6.53
CA ASP A 101 -1.70 -2.67 -5.24
C ASP A 101 -1.00 -3.69 -4.34
N ARG A 102 0.05 -3.25 -3.66
CA ARG A 102 0.85 -4.09 -2.78
C ARG A 102 1.06 -3.41 -1.43
N ILE A 103 0.93 -4.19 -0.37
CA ILE A 103 1.34 -3.80 0.98
C ILE A 103 2.38 -4.83 1.44
N TRP A 104 3.65 -4.46 1.38
CA TRP A 104 4.74 -5.33 1.77
C TRP A 104 5.08 -5.15 3.24
N SER A 105 4.19 -5.61 4.10
CA SER A 105 4.34 -5.67 5.56
C SER A 105 3.37 -6.68 6.14
N PHE A 106 3.41 -6.86 7.45
CA PHE A 106 2.39 -7.60 8.20
C PHE A 106 1.27 -6.69 8.73
N SER A 107 1.35 -5.38 8.51
CA SER A 107 0.22 -4.46 8.66
C SER A 107 -0.73 -4.60 7.46
N GLU A 108 -2.03 -4.51 7.70
CA GLU A 108 -3.03 -4.44 6.63
C GLU A 108 -3.16 -3.05 6.01
N LYS A 109 -2.56 -2.02 6.62
CA LYS A 109 -2.71 -0.61 6.21
C LYS A 109 -1.45 0.04 5.71
N SER A 110 -0.31 -0.29 6.31
CA SER A 110 0.93 0.46 6.13
C SER A 110 2.10 -0.44 5.74
N SER A 111 3.05 0.11 5.03
CA SER A 111 4.36 -0.49 4.78
C SER A 111 5.38 0.60 4.55
N LEU A 112 6.56 0.44 5.13
CA LEU A 112 7.68 1.37 4.93
C LEU A 112 8.28 1.29 3.52
N ILE A 113 8.04 0.20 2.78
CA ILE A 113 8.69 -0.05 1.48
C ILE A 113 7.69 0.00 0.31
N LEU A 114 6.64 -0.80 0.30
CA LEU A 114 5.57 -0.75 -0.71
C LEU A 114 4.22 -0.74 -0.01
N SER A 115 3.44 0.30 -0.24
CA SER A 115 2.09 0.47 0.29
C SER A 115 1.11 0.91 -0.80
N SER A 116 -0.17 0.99 -0.47
CA SER A 116 -1.19 1.55 -1.34
C SER A 116 -1.22 3.09 -1.38
N ASN A 117 -0.28 3.77 -0.71
CA ASN A 117 -0.19 5.23 -0.70
C ASN A 117 0.00 5.83 -2.09
N SER A 118 0.92 5.27 -2.85
CA SER A 118 1.13 5.61 -4.26
C SER A 118 0.18 4.83 -5.17
N ARG A 119 0.08 5.24 -6.44
CA ARG A 119 -0.62 4.48 -7.47
C ARG A 119 0.05 3.13 -7.71
N SER A 120 -0.75 2.14 -8.13
CA SER A 120 -0.26 0.79 -8.44
C SER A 120 0.86 0.83 -9.48
N LEU A 121 1.94 0.10 -9.23
CA LEU A 121 3.06 -0.05 -10.19
C LEU A 121 2.63 -0.87 -11.40
N GLU A 122 3.02 -0.44 -12.59
CA GLU A 122 3.00 -1.28 -13.80
C GLU A 122 4.12 -2.31 -13.67
N ALA A 123 3.79 -3.56 -13.36
CA ALA A 123 4.79 -4.56 -13.05
C ALA A 123 4.43 -5.95 -13.54
N ILE A 124 5.47 -6.76 -13.75
CA ILE A 124 5.40 -8.21 -13.79
C ILE A 124 5.82 -8.72 -12.42
N SER A 125 5.09 -9.66 -11.85
CA SER A 125 5.46 -10.30 -10.61
C SER A 125 5.26 -11.80 -10.64
N ILE A 126 6.11 -12.50 -9.91
CA ILE A 126 5.96 -13.92 -9.62
C ILE A 126 5.94 -14.12 -8.11
N ASN A 127 4.94 -14.82 -7.62
CA ASN A 127 4.85 -15.24 -6.23
C ASN A 127 4.94 -16.76 -6.16
N LEU A 128 5.94 -17.26 -5.46
CA LEU A 128 6.16 -18.67 -5.19
C LEU A 128 5.80 -18.93 -3.73
N LYS A 129 4.95 -19.93 -3.46
CA LYS A 129 4.55 -20.31 -2.10
C LYS A 129 4.53 -21.83 -1.97
N ASN A 130 5.03 -22.34 -0.87
CA ASN A 130 5.00 -23.77 -0.57
C ASN A 130 5.14 -24.01 0.94
N GLU A 131 4.98 -25.27 1.30
CA GLU A 131 5.23 -25.81 2.62
C GLU A 131 6.49 -26.66 2.58
N PHE A 132 7.24 -26.71 3.68
CA PHE A 132 8.32 -27.66 3.82
C PHE A 132 8.27 -28.35 5.19
N ASN A 133 8.47 -29.66 5.15
CA ASN A 133 8.63 -30.49 6.33
C ASN A 133 10.11 -30.82 6.47
N THR A 134 10.69 -30.55 7.62
CA THR A 134 12.06 -30.94 7.92
C THR A 134 12.11 -31.86 9.14
N LYS A 135 13.10 -32.74 9.19
CA LYS A 135 13.30 -33.60 10.37
C LYS A 135 13.67 -32.81 11.64
N TRP A 136 14.07 -31.55 11.47
CA TRP A 136 14.52 -30.66 12.55
C TRP A 136 13.36 -29.84 13.16
N LEU A 137 12.25 -29.71 12.43
CA LEU A 137 11.07 -28.97 12.88
C LEU A 137 9.93 -29.98 13.09
N PRO A 138 9.32 -30.02 14.27
CA PRO A 138 8.22 -30.94 14.57
C PRO A 138 6.88 -30.53 13.92
N TYR A 139 6.89 -29.53 13.04
CA TYR A 139 5.73 -28.95 12.37
C TYR A 139 6.10 -28.57 10.92
N THR A 140 5.07 -28.36 10.12
CA THR A 140 5.18 -27.86 8.75
C THR A 140 5.46 -26.35 8.79
N ALA A 141 6.53 -25.93 8.16
CA ALA A 141 6.82 -24.52 7.96
C ALA A 141 6.36 -24.07 6.57
N ASN A 142 5.89 -22.84 6.48
CA ASN A 142 5.45 -22.22 5.23
C ASN A 142 6.45 -21.16 4.78
N TRP A 143 6.60 -21.02 3.46
CA TRP A 143 7.38 -19.96 2.87
C TRP A 143 6.69 -19.37 1.64
N SER A 144 6.97 -18.09 1.38
CA SER A 144 6.63 -17.46 0.11
C SER A 144 7.73 -16.50 -0.31
N VAL A 145 7.90 -16.35 -1.62
CA VAL A 145 8.81 -15.37 -2.24
C VAL A 145 8.06 -14.67 -3.34
N GLU A 146 7.92 -13.35 -3.24
CA GLU A 146 7.40 -12.50 -4.30
C GLU A 146 8.56 -11.72 -4.93
N LEU A 147 8.69 -11.80 -6.25
CA LEU A 147 9.60 -11.00 -7.05
C LEU A 147 8.79 -10.08 -7.94
N ILE A 148 9.19 -8.82 -8.05
CA ILE A 148 8.55 -7.84 -8.93
C ILE A 148 9.60 -7.15 -9.80
N ASN A 149 9.20 -6.81 -11.01
CA ASN A 149 9.93 -5.87 -11.87
C ASN A 149 8.90 -4.96 -12.53
N GLY A 150 9.00 -3.68 -12.27
CA GLY A 150 8.02 -2.69 -12.68
C GLY A 150 8.62 -1.34 -12.99
N SER A 151 7.76 -0.40 -13.33
CA SER A 151 8.12 0.97 -13.68
C SER A 151 7.54 1.94 -12.67
N THR A 152 8.35 2.90 -12.22
CA THR A 152 7.92 4.09 -11.49
C THR A 152 7.89 5.30 -12.42
N LYS A 153 7.05 6.27 -12.10
CA LYS A 153 6.88 7.51 -12.84
C LYS A 153 7.41 8.68 -12.01
N ASN A 154 8.16 9.58 -12.66
CA ASN A 154 8.66 10.82 -12.05
C ASN A 154 9.67 10.63 -10.90
N SER A 155 10.35 9.48 -10.84
CA SER A 155 11.27 9.15 -9.75
C SER A 155 12.69 9.68 -9.93
N PHE A 156 13.06 10.15 -11.14
CA PHE A 156 14.40 10.68 -11.45
C PHE A 156 14.27 11.92 -12.34
N ASN A 157 14.55 13.12 -11.80
CA ASN A 157 14.49 14.38 -12.55
C ASN A 157 13.23 14.54 -13.44
N GLY A 158 12.09 14.02 -12.99
CA GLY A 158 10.86 13.97 -13.77
C GLY A 158 10.75 12.79 -14.75
N GLU A 159 11.73 11.90 -14.78
CA GLU A 159 11.76 10.72 -15.65
C GLU A 159 11.32 9.44 -14.93
N ASN A 160 11.02 8.41 -15.71
CA ASN A 160 10.66 7.10 -15.20
C ASN A 160 11.89 6.30 -14.81
N SER A 161 11.75 5.41 -13.85
CA SER A 161 12.78 4.42 -13.51
C SER A 161 12.18 3.01 -13.41
N VAL A 162 13.04 2.02 -13.36
CA VAL A 162 12.67 0.64 -13.08
C VAL A 162 12.73 0.41 -11.57
N LEU A 163 11.75 -0.30 -11.02
CA LEU A 163 11.75 -0.80 -9.66
C LEU A 163 11.76 -2.32 -9.69
N THR A 164 12.84 -2.92 -9.24
CA THR A 164 12.93 -4.36 -9.01
C THR A 164 12.82 -4.63 -7.51
N GLY A 165 12.05 -5.62 -7.11
CA GLY A 165 11.86 -5.93 -5.70
C GLY A 165 11.75 -7.41 -5.42
N ALA A 166 12.10 -7.79 -4.19
CA ALA A 166 11.93 -9.13 -3.63
C ALA A 166 11.38 -9.03 -2.21
N ARG A 167 10.41 -9.88 -1.89
CA ARG A 167 9.91 -10.13 -0.55
C ARG A 167 9.91 -11.60 -0.27
N ALA A 168 10.59 -12.04 0.77
CA ALA A 168 10.56 -13.42 1.25
C ALA A 168 9.88 -13.46 2.62
N ILE A 169 8.93 -14.38 2.80
CA ILE A 169 8.29 -14.65 4.08
C ILE A 169 8.58 -16.09 4.47
N ILE A 170 8.98 -16.30 5.72
CA ILE A 170 9.19 -17.59 6.32
C ILE A 170 8.31 -17.68 7.57
N SER A 171 7.46 -18.68 7.64
CA SER A 171 6.58 -18.95 8.77
C SER A 171 6.99 -20.29 9.41
N PRO A 172 7.96 -20.26 10.33
CA PRO A 172 8.40 -21.49 11.02
C PRO A 172 7.30 -22.09 11.88
N TYR A 173 6.35 -21.27 12.33
CA TYR A 173 5.11 -21.65 13.02
C TYR A 173 3.94 -20.91 12.42
N GLU A 174 2.72 -21.41 12.59
CA GLU A 174 1.49 -20.73 12.11
C GLU A 174 1.34 -19.30 12.61
N ASN A 175 1.80 -19.07 13.85
CA ASN A 175 1.66 -17.81 14.56
C ASN A 175 2.91 -16.92 14.54
N LEU A 176 4.03 -17.36 13.98
CA LEU A 176 5.28 -16.60 13.88
C LEU A 176 5.75 -16.51 12.44
N LYS A 177 5.94 -15.29 11.96
CA LYS A 177 6.39 -15.01 10.59
C LYS A 177 7.54 -14.02 10.60
N PHE A 178 8.49 -14.25 9.72
CA PHE A 178 9.58 -13.33 9.41
C PHE A 178 9.46 -12.91 7.96
N GLU A 179 9.73 -11.66 7.65
CA GLU A 179 9.86 -11.18 6.27
C GLU A 179 11.22 -10.53 6.06
N PHE A 180 11.72 -10.66 4.84
CA PHE A 180 12.91 -10.00 4.33
C PHE A 180 12.54 -9.33 3.02
N LEU A 181 12.92 -8.07 2.87
CA LEU A 181 12.48 -7.24 1.76
C LEU A 181 13.65 -6.46 1.19
N GLN A 182 13.63 -6.32 -0.12
CA GLN A 182 14.52 -5.40 -0.83
C GLN A 182 13.81 -4.84 -2.04
N THR A 183 14.04 -3.56 -2.33
CA THR A 183 13.71 -2.93 -3.60
C THR A 183 14.91 -2.14 -4.08
N THR A 184 15.06 -2.05 -5.40
CA THR A 184 16.12 -1.27 -6.04
C THR A 184 15.51 -0.50 -7.20
N GLN A 185 15.68 0.82 -7.21
CA GLN A 185 15.38 1.68 -8.36
C GLN A 185 16.64 1.90 -9.18
N TRP A 186 16.51 1.82 -10.49
CA TRP A 186 17.61 1.94 -11.44
C TRP A 186 17.10 2.28 -12.83
N GLY A 187 18.00 2.64 -13.77
CA GLY A 187 17.66 2.92 -15.16
C GLY A 187 16.81 4.17 -15.34
N ASN A 188 17.32 5.11 -16.12
CA ASN A 188 16.52 6.19 -16.69
C ASN A 188 16.09 5.82 -18.10
N GLN A 189 15.31 6.66 -18.79
CA GLN A 189 14.83 6.39 -20.16
C GLN A 189 15.92 6.06 -21.19
N ASN A 190 17.17 6.44 -20.92
CA ASN A 190 18.32 6.24 -21.81
C ASN A 190 19.09 4.94 -21.50
N ASP A 191 18.85 4.34 -20.32
CA ASP A 191 19.54 3.11 -19.94
C ASP A 191 18.81 1.90 -20.54
N LYS A 192 19.50 1.20 -21.41
CA LYS A 192 18.95 -0.01 -22.03
C LYS A 192 18.77 -1.11 -20.99
N LEU A 193 17.63 -1.78 -21.02
CA LEU A 193 17.34 -3.04 -20.31
C LEU A 193 18.37 -4.11 -20.70
N TYR A 194 19.30 -4.46 -19.81
CA TYR A 194 20.31 -5.51 -20.06
C TYR A 194 20.65 -6.33 -18.82
N SER A 195 21.60 -7.24 -18.98
CA SER A 195 22.20 -8.09 -17.94
C SER A 195 22.73 -7.33 -16.71
N THR A 196 22.78 -6.01 -16.75
CA THR A 196 23.04 -5.09 -15.65
C THR A 196 21.95 -5.09 -14.58
N ASP A 197 20.73 -5.57 -14.89
CA ASP A 197 19.57 -5.44 -14.01
C ASP A 197 19.69 -6.33 -12.77
N ILE A 198 20.11 -7.58 -12.97
CA ILE A 198 20.41 -8.49 -11.86
C ILE A 198 21.60 -7.96 -11.06
N LYS A 199 22.60 -7.41 -11.75
CA LYS A 199 23.75 -6.78 -11.11
C LYS A 199 23.33 -5.55 -10.31
N ALA A 200 22.50 -4.66 -10.87
CA ALA A 200 22.00 -3.48 -10.18
C ALA A 200 21.23 -3.87 -8.90
N PHE A 201 20.40 -4.93 -8.97
CA PHE A 201 19.66 -5.40 -7.81
C PHE A 201 20.54 -5.92 -6.68
N PHE A 202 21.62 -6.66 -7.00
CA PHE A 202 22.44 -7.33 -6.00
C PHE A 202 23.79 -6.67 -5.69
N LEU A 203 24.40 -5.99 -6.66
CA LEU A 203 25.81 -5.66 -6.61
C LEU A 203 26.14 -4.17 -6.77
N ASP A 204 25.22 -3.35 -7.32
CA ASP A 204 25.48 -1.92 -7.50
C ASP A 204 25.30 -1.17 -6.17
N THR A 205 25.94 -0.03 -6.06
CA THR A 205 25.95 0.79 -4.86
C THR A 205 24.92 1.91 -4.93
N ASN A 206 24.26 2.21 -3.82
CA ASN A 206 23.39 3.36 -3.64
C ASN A 206 24.06 4.50 -2.85
N VAL A 207 25.34 4.39 -2.52
CA VAL A 207 26.09 5.38 -1.75
C VAL A 207 27.35 5.86 -2.48
N GLY A 208 27.73 7.12 -2.20
CA GLY A 208 28.95 7.72 -2.70
C GLY A 208 28.84 8.32 -4.10
N LYS A 209 30.00 8.69 -4.68
CA LYS A 209 30.07 9.41 -5.97
C LYS A 209 29.62 8.58 -7.19
N ASN A 210 29.61 7.27 -7.05
CA ASN A 210 29.26 6.32 -8.12
C ASN A 210 27.92 5.62 -7.83
N ALA A 211 27.04 6.23 -7.04
CA ALA A 211 25.72 5.71 -6.80
C ALA A 211 24.91 5.69 -8.10
N ASN A 212 24.47 4.50 -8.51
CA ASN A 212 23.72 4.28 -9.76
C ASN A 212 22.28 3.83 -9.50
N VAL A 213 21.97 3.50 -8.24
CA VAL A 213 20.69 2.92 -7.83
C VAL A 213 20.23 3.58 -6.54
N ASN A 214 18.92 3.49 -6.27
CA ASN A 214 18.37 3.69 -4.94
C ASN A 214 17.90 2.33 -4.42
N ARG A 215 18.48 1.87 -3.30
CA ARG A 215 18.16 0.58 -2.69
C ARG A 215 17.60 0.74 -1.30
N MET A 216 16.45 0.12 -1.07
CA MET A 216 15.86 -0.01 0.24
C MET A 216 15.77 -1.48 0.60
N ALA A 217 16.17 -1.84 1.82
CA ALA A 217 16.10 -3.22 2.28
C ALA A 217 15.81 -3.30 3.78
N GLY A 218 15.25 -4.42 4.22
CA GLY A 218 14.99 -4.62 5.63
C GLY A 218 14.27 -5.90 5.94
N PHE A 219 13.69 -5.92 7.11
CA PHE A 219 13.02 -7.10 7.66
C PHE A 219 11.80 -6.71 8.51
N GLY A 220 10.95 -7.70 8.73
CA GLY A 220 9.80 -7.59 9.62
C GLY A 220 9.56 -8.90 10.37
N ILE A 221 8.81 -8.80 11.44
CA ILE A 221 8.35 -9.92 12.25
C ILE A 221 6.88 -9.75 12.58
N SER A 222 6.18 -10.87 12.65
CA SER A 222 4.78 -10.93 13.08
C SER A 222 4.58 -12.11 14.01
N TYR A 223 3.85 -11.88 15.11
CA TYR A 223 3.52 -12.90 16.07
C TYR A 223 2.07 -12.78 16.54
N SER A 224 1.30 -13.86 16.44
CA SER A 224 -0.12 -13.90 16.81
C SER A 224 -0.31 -14.81 18.03
N VAL A 225 -0.99 -14.30 19.07
CA VAL A 225 -1.28 -15.03 20.31
C VAL A 225 -2.78 -15.16 20.50
N PRO A 226 -3.35 -16.37 20.39
CA PRO A 226 -4.72 -16.61 20.78
C PRO A 226 -4.83 -16.68 22.32
N LEU A 227 -5.65 -15.83 22.92
CA LEU A 227 -5.86 -15.77 24.35
C LEU A 227 -7.34 -15.44 24.68
N ASN A 228 -7.99 -16.30 25.48
CA ASN A 228 -9.38 -16.09 25.94
C ASN A 228 -10.38 -15.80 24.81
N GLY A 229 -10.25 -16.49 23.67
CA GLY A 229 -11.14 -16.30 22.52
C GLY A 229 -10.91 -15.01 21.73
N LYS A 230 -9.82 -14.32 22.00
CA LYS A 230 -9.30 -13.16 21.27
C LYS A 230 -7.98 -13.53 20.64
N THR A 231 -7.56 -12.80 19.60
CA THR A 231 -6.23 -12.93 19.00
C THR A 231 -5.52 -11.59 19.11
N TYR A 232 -4.31 -11.61 19.64
CA TYR A 232 -3.41 -10.47 19.67
C TYR A 232 -2.36 -10.69 18.59
N HIS A 233 -2.25 -9.76 17.66
CA HIS A 233 -1.30 -9.79 16.55
C HIS A 233 -0.31 -8.64 16.69
N PHE A 234 0.94 -8.97 16.98
CA PHE A 234 2.07 -8.04 17.05
C PHE A 234 2.81 -8.08 15.73
N TYR A 235 3.22 -6.92 15.23
CA TYR A 235 4.05 -6.84 14.04
C TYR A 235 5.01 -5.66 14.11
N SER A 236 6.13 -5.79 13.41
CA SER A 236 7.07 -4.70 13.22
C SER A 236 7.77 -4.82 11.88
N GLN A 237 8.27 -3.68 11.40
CA GLN A 237 9.08 -3.59 10.20
C GLN A 237 10.19 -2.57 10.41
N ALA A 238 11.40 -2.87 9.94
CA ALA A 238 12.54 -1.99 9.91
C ALA A 238 13.12 -1.98 8.50
N ILE A 239 13.15 -0.81 7.86
CA ILE A 239 13.63 -0.61 6.48
C ILE A 239 14.72 0.43 6.48
N GLY A 240 15.88 0.09 5.90
CA GLY A 240 17.01 0.97 5.69
C GLY A 240 17.07 1.48 4.25
N GLU A 241 17.44 2.74 4.10
CA GLU A 241 17.60 3.42 2.79
C GLU A 241 18.99 3.22 2.21
N ASP A 242 20.02 3.17 3.08
CA ASP A 242 21.42 3.08 2.70
C ASP A 242 22.07 1.78 3.15
N GLU A 243 23.30 1.58 2.70
CA GLU A 243 24.09 0.39 2.98
C GLU A 243 25.32 0.72 3.85
N ALA A 244 25.59 -0.15 4.82
CA ALA A 244 26.85 -0.19 5.57
C ALA A 244 27.45 -1.59 5.46
N GLY A 245 28.49 -1.77 4.65
CA GLY A 245 29.12 -3.06 4.43
C GLY A 245 28.18 -4.11 3.82
N ASN A 246 27.37 -3.72 2.83
CA ASN A 246 26.33 -4.52 2.16
C ASN A 246 25.14 -4.91 3.07
N LEU A 247 24.98 -4.30 4.22
CA LEU A 247 23.82 -4.47 5.09
C LEU A 247 22.98 -3.19 5.09
N PRO A 248 21.64 -3.30 5.23
CA PRO A 248 20.79 -2.12 5.36
C PRO A 248 21.22 -1.24 6.52
N SER A 249 21.19 0.07 6.32
CA SER A 249 21.46 1.08 7.35
C SER A 249 20.45 2.23 7.22
N CYS A 250 20.57 3.28 8.04
CA CYS A 250 19.66 4.44 8.00
C CYS A 250 18.18 4.04 8.17
N PHE A 251 17.88 3.29 9.22
CA PHE A 251 16.59 2.64 9.42
C PHE A 251 15.46 3.59 9.80
N SER A 252 14.31 3.33 9.21
CA SER A 252 12.96 3.73 9.63
C SER A 252 12.22 2.54 10.23
N TYR A 253 11.23 2.81 11.08
CA TYR A 253 10.58 1.79 11.88
C TYR A 253 9.07 1.88 11.85
N MET A 254 8.42 0.72 11.90
CA MET A 254 6.98 0.58 12.12
C MET A 254 6.74 -0.53 13.14
N VAL A 255 5.84 -0.30 14.07
CA VAL A 255 5.38 -1.31 15.01
C VAL A 255 3.87 -1.22 15.18
N GLY A 256 3.21 -2.37 15.36
CA GLY A 256 1.78 -2.40 15.59
C GLY A 256 1.34 -3.56 16.48
N LEU A 257 0.18 -3.36 17.06
CA LEU A 257 -0.57 -4.35 17.82
C LEU A 257 -2.02 -4.31 17.37
N GLU A 258 -2.55 -5.44 16.97
CA GLU A 258 -3.95 -5.63 16.65
C GLU A 258 -4.59 -6.63 17.62
N LEU A 259 -5.81 -6.33 18.05
CA LEU A 259 -6.67 -7.19 18.83
C LEU A 259 -7.90 -7.54 18.00
N THR A 260 -8.07 -8.81 17.66
CA THR A 260 -9.27 -9.36 17.05
C THR A 260 -10.11 -10.07 18.12
N ALA A 261 -11.35 -9.62 18.33
CA ALA A 261 -12.28 -10.11 19.34
C ALA A 261 -13.63 -10.56 18.72
N PRO A 262 -13.69 -11.72 18.05
CA PRO A 262 -14.85 -12.16 17.26
C PRO A 262 -16.04 -12.59 18.11
N LYS A 263 -15.83 -12.96 19.38
CA LYS A 263 -16.86 -13.45 20.30
C LYS A 263 -17.48 -12.36 21.17
N MET A 264 -17.13 -11.10 20.97
CA MET A 264 -17.81 -9.98 21.66
C MET A 264 -19.24 -9.80 21.12
N LYS A 265 -20.11 -9.15 21.90
CA LYS A 265 -21.48 -8.78 21.45
C LYS A 265 -21.45 -8.09 20.09
N PHE A 266 -20.44 -7.28 19.85
CA PHE A 266 -20.07 -6.71 18.56
C PHE A 266 -18.66 -7.21 18.21
N PRO A 267 -18.51 -8.15 17.27
CA PRO A 267 -17.21 -8.58 16.81
C PRO A 267 -16.35 -7.36 16.44
N THR A 268 -15.18 -7.24 17.05
CA THR A 268 -14.38 -6.01 17.00
C THR A 268 -12.94 -6.32 16.69
N ILE A 269 -12.34 -5.48 15.85
CA ILE A 269 -10.90 -5.37 15.61
C ILE A 269 -10.46 -4.00 16.14
N LEU A 270 -9.43 -3.98 16.96
CA LEU A 270 -8.77 -2.77 17.47
C LEU A 270 -7.30 -2.83 17.14
N ALA A 271 -6.72 -1.74 16.72
CA ALA A 271 -5.29 -1.70 16.48
C ALA A 271 -4.67 -0.36 16.90
N ILE A 272 -3.38 -0.43 17.22
CA ILE A 272 -2.50 0.70 17.40
C ILE A 272 -1.27 0.48 16.51
N GLU A 273 -0.88 1.50 15.75
CA GLU A 273 0.29 1.46 14.88
C GLU A 273 1.10 2.75 15.03
N ALA A 274 2.40 2.58 15.21
CA ALA A 274 3.35 3.69 15.24
C ALA A 274 4.35 3.55 14.10
N VAL A 275 4.64 4.67 13.43
CA VAL A 275 5.60 4.76 12.32
C VAL A 275 6.57 5.91 12.59
N ASP A 276 7.85 5.71 12.33
CA ASP A 276 8.89 6.73 12.40
C ASP A 276 9.81 6.63 11.18
N THR A 277 9.74 7.64 10.31
CA THR A 277 10.60 7.75 9.11
C THR A 277 11.78 8.71 9.31
N ARG A 278 12.00 9.19 10.53
CA ARG A 278 13.11 10.06 10.87
C ARG A 278 14.39 9.24 11.01
N VAL A 279 15.37 9.54 10.19
CA VAL A 279 16.67 8.88 10.24
C VAL A 279 17.62 9.70 11.11
N LYS A 280 18.19 9.06 12.13
CA LYS A 280 19.20 9.69 12.99
C LYS A 280 20.53 9.82 12.27
N LYS A 281 21.19 10.98 12.48
CA LYS A 281 22.57 11.17 12.02
C LYS A 281 23.49 10.14 12.68
N THR A 282 24.26 9.44 11.88
CA THR A 282 25.30 8.52 12.36
C THR A 282 26.68 9.13 12.14
N SER A 283 27.73 8.46 12.62
CA SER A 283 29.13 8.86 12.39
C SER A 283 29.55 8.70 10.90
N SER A 284 28.87 7.83 10.14
CA SER A 284 28.95 7.84 8.68
C SER A 284 28.10 9.00 8.14
N GLU A 285 28.62 9.82 7.26
CA GLU A 285 27.90 10.98 6.71
C GLU A 285 26.67 10.63 5.87
N ASN A 286 26.43 9.33 5.61
CA ASN A 286 25.38 8.84 4.74
C ASN A 286 24.00 8.77 5.42
N CYS A 287 23.93 8.58 6.73
CA CYS A 287 22.67 8.60 7.47
C CYS A 287 22.40 9.95 8.11
N GLY A 288 21.18 10.41 8.03
CA GLY A 288 20.76 11.65 8.66
C GLY A 288 19.35 12.08 8.31
N PRO A 289 18.96 13.28 8.70
CA PRO A 289 17.66 13.83 8.33
C PRO A 289 17.46 13.83 6.82
N ASN A 290 16.23 13.53 6.39
CA ASN A 290 15.78 13.42 5.00
C ASN A 290 16.40 12.29 4.16
N THR A 291 17.02 11.31 4.76
CA THR A 291 17.54 10.12 4.04
C THR A 291 16.39 9.28 3.51
N MET A 292 15.41 8.94 4.37
CA MET A 292 14.31 8.03 3.98
C MET A 292 13.54 8.55 2.77
N TYR A 293 13.37 7.74 1.72
CA TYR A 293 12.71 8.03 0.44
C TYR A 293 13.39 9.10 -0.44
N ASN A 294 14.54 9.60 -0.04
CA ASN A 294 15.29 10.61 -0.78
C ASN A 294 16.72 10.12 -1.01
N ASN A 295 17.01 9.72 -2.22
CA ASN A 295 18.36 9.38 -2.67
C ASN A 295 18.84 10.45 -3.65
N GLY A 296 20.14 10.65 -3.74
CA GLY A 296 20.74 11.62 -4.67
C GLY A 296 20.54 11.27 -6.16
N VAL A 297 20.12 10.04 -6.46
CA VAL A 297 19.90 9.53 -7.81
C VAL A 297 18.41 9.38 -8.09
N TYR A 298 17.67 8.63 -7.27
CA TYR A 298 16.25 8.37 -7.46
C TYR A 298 15.48 8.64 -6.18
N ASP A 299 14.44 9.48 -6.24
CA ASP A 299 13.45 9.57 -5.17
C ASP A 299 12.55 8.31 -5.19
N TYR A 300 12.22 7.78 -4.01
CA TYR A 300 11.40 6.57 -3.86
C TYR A 300 9.91 6.87 -4.02
N ILE A 301 9.53 7.30 -5.20
CA ILE A 301 8.17 7.78 -5.52
C ILE A 301 7.61 7.13 -6.79
N ASN A 302 6.29 7.21 -6.93
CA ASN A 302 5.57 6.90 -8.15
C ASN A 302 4.40 7.90 -8.29
N TYR A 303 4.32 8.62 -9.42
CA TYR A 303 3.38 9.73 -9.63
C TYR A 303 3.44 10.76 -8.49
N ASP A 304 4.65 11.25 -8.21
CA ASP A 304 4.95 12.25 -7.17
C ASP A 304 4.56 11.87 -5.74
N THR A 305 4.23 10.59 -5.50
CA THR A 305 3.80 10.08 -4.22
C THR A 305 4.75 8.98 -3.74
N VAL A 306 5.15 9.02 -2.48
CA VAL A 306 6.04 8.01 -1.86
C VAL A 306 5.42 6.62 -1.96
N LEU A 307 6.22 5.64 -2.37
CA LEU A 307 5.82 4.23 -2.47
C LEU A 307 5.56 3.58 -1.09
N GLY A 308 6.20 4.12 -0.05
CA GLY A 308 6.01 3.70 1.33
C GLY A 308 4.86 4.43 2.05
N VAL A 309 5.09 4.82 3.30
CA VAL A 309 4.05 5.42 4.15
C VAL A 309 3.69 6.86 3.78
N PRO A 310 2.42 7.28 3.99
CA PRO A 310 1.94 8.60 3.56
C PRO A 310 2.54 9.79 4.31
N ILE A 311 3.25 9.58 5.41
CA ILE A 311 3.91 10.65 6.17
C ILE A 311 5.24 11.13 5.56
N ASP A 312 5.69 10.46 4.47
CA ASP A 312 6.94 10.76 3.77
C ASP A 312 8.19 10.63 4.67
N THR A 313 9.30 11.30 4.31
CA THR A 313 10.50 11.41 5.13
C THR A 313 10.27 12.27 6.36
N GLU A 314 11.14 12.20 7.37
CA GLU A 314 11.12 13.07 8.56
C GLU A 314 9.75 13.18 9.24
N GLY A 315 8.96 12.09 9.19
CA GLY A 315 7.64 12.05 9.78
C GLY A 315 7.51 11.02 10.90
N THR A 316 6.54 11.25 11.79
CA THR A 316 6.05 10.24 12.72
C THR A 316 4.53 10.20 12.73
N SER A 317 3.98 9.01 12.90
CA SER A 317 2.55 8.83 13.15
C SER A 317 2.29 7.82 14.25
N LEU A 318 1.22 8.07 15.02
CA LEU A 318 0.63 7.11 15.95
C LEU A 318 -0.86 7.05 15.65
N GLU A 319 -1.33 5.90 15.22
CA GLU A 319 -2.73 5.70 14.86
C GLU A 319 -3.38 4.66 15.79
N PHE A 320 -4.53 5.02 16.33
CA PHE A 320 -5.50 4.11 16.96
C PHE A 320 -6.65 3.93 15.99
N PHE A 321 -6.97 2.72 15.64
CA PHE A 321 -8.08 2.45 14.73
C PHE A 321 -8.83 1.17 15.09
N GLY A 322 -10.04 1.08 14.64
CA GLY A 322 -10.84 -0.12 14.86
C GLY A 322 -12.08 -0.17 14.00
N GLN A 323 -12.65 -1.38 14.01
CA GLN A 323 -13.90 -1.68 13.35
C GLN A 323 -14.72 -2.59 14.26
N SER A 324 -16.00 -2.27 14.42
CA SER A 324 -16.96 -3.10 15.16
C SER A 324 -18.12 -3.48 14.25
N GLN A 325 -18.43 -4.78 14.19
CA GLN A 325 -19.56 -5.31 13.44
C GLN A 325 -20.82 -5.24 14.32
N VAL A 326 -21.75 -4.36 13.98
CA VAL A 326 -23.00 -4.16 14.74
C VAL A 326 -24.00 -5.28 14.45
N ASN A 327 -24.09 -5.67 13.18
CA ASN A 327 -24.87 -6.82 12.71
C ASN A 327 -24.27 -7.33 11.37
N ASN A 328 -24.86 -8.33 10.76
CA ASN A 328 -24.35 -8.94 9.52
C ASN A 328 -24.14 -7.96 8.37
N ASN A 329 -24.85 -6.84 8.39
CA ASN A 329 -24.83 -5.87 7.30
C ASN A 329 -24.15 -4.54 7.67
N LEU A 330 -24.02 -4.23 8.97
CA LEU A 330 -23.61 -2.91 9.45
C LEU A 330 -22.33 -2.98 10.27
N SER A 331 -21.32 -2.20 9.89
CA SER A 331 -20.10 -2.00 10.68
C SER A 331 -19.85 -0.52 10.95
N ILE A 332 -19.16 -0.24 12.05
CA ILE A 332 -18.67 1.08 12.44
C ILE A 332 -17.16 1.05 12.44
N ASN A 333 -16.55 2.05 11.81
CA ASN A 333 -15.11 2.25 11.76
C ASN A 333 -14.75 3.52 12.51
N TYR A 334 -13.65 3.50 13.26
CA TYR A 334 -13.18 4.67 14.02
C TYR A 334 -11.66 4.69 13.99
N SER A 335 -11.10 5.90 13.94
CA SER A 335 -9.66 6.10 14.05
C SER A 335 -9.31 7.46 14.62
N THR A 336 -8.13 7.52 15.25
CA THR A 336 -7.46 8.77 15.60
C THR A 336 -5.98 8.62 15.29
N LYS A 337 -5.46 9.52 14.47
CA LYS A 337 -4.07 9.55 14.03
C LYS A 337 -3.41 10.84 14.48
N PHE A 338 -2.33 10.73 15.23
CA PHE A 338 -1.44 11.83 15.62
C PHE A 338 -0.26 11.86 14.64
N LEU A 339 0.07 13.05 14.16
CA LEU A 339 1.02 13.26 13.07
C LEU A 339 2.05 14.33 13.44
N ASN A 340 3.29 14.07 13.09
CA ASN A 340 4.36 15.05 12.99
C ASN A 340 5.00 14.87 11.61
N ILE A 341 4.86 15.86 10.75
CA ILE A 341 5.31 15.83 9.36
C ILE A 341 6.42 16.86 9.20
N ASN A 342 7.50 16.48 8.49
CA ASN A 342 8.66 17.35 8.24
C ASN A 342 9.29 17.90 9.52
N ASP A 343 9.69 17.04 10.45
CA ASP A 343 10.23 17.40 11.78
C ASP A 343 11.40 18.39 11.72
N LYS A 344 12.18 18.40 10.65
CA LYS A 344 13.38 19.24 10.46
C LYS A 344 13.17 20.46 9.55
N ASN A 345 11.93 20.79 9.16
CA ASN A 345 11.62 21.91 8.27
C ASN A 345 12.37 21.84 6.92
N TYR A 346 12.41 20.66 6.33
CA TYR A 346 13.07 20.46 5.05
C TYR A 346 12.28 21.09 3.91
N LEU A 347 12.85 22.10 3.23
CA LEU A 347 12.15 22.85 2.18
C LEU A 347 11.75 22.00 0.97
N ARG A 348 12.47 20.92 0.68
CA ARG A 348 12.17 19.99 -0.43
C ARG A 348 11.21 18.87 -0.03
N HIS A 349 10.74 18.83 1.23
CA HIS A 349 9.75 17.85 1.66
C HIS A 349 8.48 17.93 0.80
N ARG A 350 7.95 16.77 0.36
CA ARG A 350 6.88 16.72 -0.65
C ARG A 350 5.51 17.16 -0.13
N LEU A 351 5.25 17.03 1.16
CA LEU A 351 3.94 17.33 1.77
C LEU A 351 3.85 18.73 2.35
N SER A 352 4.91 19.25 2.94
CA SER A 352 4.90 20.55 3.64
C SER A 352 6.27 21.23 3.61
N SER A 353 6.31 22.54 3.46
CA SER A 353 7.54 23.34 3.54
C SER A 353 8.05 23.54 4.97
N LYS A 354 7.20 23.28 5.97
CA LYS A 354 7.48 23.48 7.41
C LYS A 354 7.03 22.24 8.19
N ARG A 355 7.57 22.11 9.41
CA ARG A 355 7.07 21.15 10.37
C ARG A 355 5.58 21.37 10.62
N SER A 356 4.79 20.33 10.50
CA SER A 356 3.36 20.34 10.76
C SER A 356 3.01 19.25 11.78
N LEU A 357 2.39 19.66 12.87
CA LEU A 357 1.82 18.78 13.88
C LEU A 357 0.31 18.78 13.69
N GLY A 358 -0.32 17.63 13.84
CA GLY A 358 -1.77 17.59 13.75
C GLY A 358 -2.37 16.25 14.08
N THR A 359 -3.69 16.23 14.06
CA THR A 359 -4.50 15.05 14.37
C THR A 359 -5.58 14.87 13.32
N ILE A 360 -5.87 13.61 12.97
CA ILE A 360 -7.02 13.26 12.15
C ILE A 360 -7.85 12.25 12.94
N THR A 361 -9.10 12.62 13.26
CA THR A 361 -10.05 11.73 13.95
C THR A 361 -11.23 11.45 13.04
N SER A 362 -11.63 10.18 12.92
CA SER A 362 -12.66 9.73 11.99
C SER A 362 -13.64 8.78 12.65
N LEU A 363 -14.92 8.92 12.31
CA LEU A 363 -15.98 7.97 12.62
C LEU A 363 -16.75 7.68 11.34
N GLY A 364 -16.87 6.41 11.00
CA GLY A 364 -17.54 5.97 9.78
C GLY A 364 -18.51 4.83 10.02
N VAL A 365 -19.44 4.70 9.11
CA VAL A 365 -20.44 3.63 9.06
C VAL A 365 -20.39 3.00 7.68
N ASN A 366 -20.46 1.68 7.62
CA ASN A 366 -20.51 0.92 6.38
C ASN A 366 -21.63 -0.10 6.44
N TRP A 367 -22.53 -0.05 5.45
CA TRP A 367 -23.64 -0.98 5.29
C TRP A 367 -23.49 -1.77 4.01
N LYS A 368 -23.55 -3.11 4.13
CA LYS A 368 -23.44 -4.06 3.01
C LYS A 368 -24.64 -4.99 2.99
N LYS A 369 -25.29 -5.12 1.85
CA LYS A 369 -26.38 -6.07 1.66
C LYS A 369 -26.53 -6.41 0.16
N ASP A 370 -26.67 -7.68 -0.17
CA ASP A 370 -27.04 -8.19 -1.51
C ASP A 370 -26.23 -7.56 -2.66
N GLY A 371 -24.91 -7.49 -2.52
CA GLY A 371 -24.01 -6.88 -3.51
C GLY A 371 -23.93 -5.35 -3.47
N PHE A 372 -24.78 -4.69 -2.69
CA PHE A 372 -24.74 -3.26 -2.46
C PHE A 372 -23.88 -2.91 -1.23
N ASN A 373 -23.03 -1.90 -1.34
CA ASN A 373 -22.22 -1.38 -0.26
C ASN A 373 -22.37 0.15 -0.23
N LEU A 374 -22.76 0.68 0.92
CA LEU A 374 -22.89 2.11 1.17
C LEU A 374 -22.15 2.45 2.45
N GLY A 375 -21.30 3.45 2.42
CA GLY A 375 -20.60 3.91 3.60
C GLY A 375 -20.44 5.42 3.59
N GLY A 376 -20.31 5.95 4.79
CA GLY A 376 -20.05 7.36 5.02
C GLY A 376 -19.25 7.56 6.28
N SER A 377 -18.54 8.67 6.35
CA SER A 377 -17.83 9.06 7.56
C SER A 377 -17.79 10.56 7.74
N ILE A 378 -17.63 10.95 8.98
CA ILE A 378 -17.25 12.29 9.40
C ILE A 378 -15.88 12.21 10.04
N SER A 379 -14.99 13.11 9.65
CA SER A 379 -13.66 13.23 10.23
C SER A 379 -13.36 14.67 10.56
N TYR A 380 -12.55 14.89 11.57
CA TYR A 380 -11.98 16.20 11.85
C TYR A 380 -10.47 16.10 11.66
N GLN A 381 -9.92 17.02 10.88
CA GLN A 381 -8.51 17.12 10.56
C GLN A 381 -7.97 18.45 11.11
N ASP A 382 -7.06 18.36 12.07
CA ASP A 382 -6.26 19.49 12.56
C ASP A 382 -4.84 19.35 12.05
N LEU A 383 -4.67 19.55 10.74
CA LEU A 383 -3.40 19.38 10.04
C LEU A 383 -3.36 20.33 8.84
N ILE A 384 -2.23 21.03 8.67
CA ILE A 384 -1.98 21.88 7.51
C ILE A 384 -0.72 21.39 6.80
N LEU A 385 -0.86 21.01 5.53
CA LEU A 385 0.23 20.60 4.64
C LEU A 385 0.12 21.40 3.35
N ASP A 386 0.93 22.47 3.28
CA ASP A 386 0.84 23.48 2.22
C ASP A 386 1.08 22.92 0.80
N LYS A 387 1.98 21.97 0.65
CA LYS A 387 2.29 21.34 -0.65
C LYS A 387 1.31 20.24 -1.05
N ALA A 388 0.67 19.60 -0.09
CA ALA A 388 -0.35 18.56 -0.33
C ALA A 388 -1.77 19.12 -0.42
N ASN A 389 -1.96 20.45 -0.31
CA ASN A 389 -3.27 21.11 -0.27
C ASN A 389 -4.20 20.54 0.81
N ILE A 390 -3.62 20.19 1.98
CA ILE A 390 -4.37 19.74 3.14
C ILE A 390 -4.54 20.91 4.10
N SER A 391 -5.77 21.14 4.55
CA SER A 391 -6.13 22.22 5.47
C SER A 391 -6.97 21.68 6.63
N ASN A 392 -6.98 22.43 7.73
CA ASN A 392 -7.85 22.13 8.87
C ASN A 392 -9.32 22.11 8.46
N GLY A 393 -10.10 21.25 9.10
CA GLY A 393 -11.55 21.26 8.94
C GLY A 393 -12.22 19.92 9.13
N THR A 394 -13.54 19.97 9.02
CA THR A 394 -14.39 18.78 9.03
C THR A 394 -14.46 18.18 7.61
N ILE A 395 -14.29 16.88 7.53
CA ILE A 395 -14.33 16.10 6.30
C ILE A 395 -15.59 15.26 6.32
N PHE A 396 -16.37 15.39 5.26
CA PHE A 396 -17.48 14.49 4.99
C PHE A 396 -17.08 13.57 3.85
N SER A 397 -17.23 12.26 4.07
CA SER A 397 -16.92 11.25 3.08
C SER A 397 -18.11 10.36 2.83
N LEU A 398 -18.31 10.01 1.57
CA LEU A 398 -19.35 9.08 1.14
C LEU A 398 -18.76 8.14 0.10
N PHE A 399 -19.10 6.86 0.19
CA PHE A 399 -18.79 5.91 -0.86
C PHE A 399 -19.94 4.92 -1.06
N THR A 400 -20.08 4.46 -2.28
CA THR A 400 -21.01 3.40 -2.62
C THR A 400 -20.43 2.49 -3.69
N SER A 401 -20.80 1.24 -3.66
CA SER A 401 -20.52 0.30 -4.75
C SER A 401 -21.64 -0.73 -4.89
N VAL A 402 -21.84 -1.18 -6.13
CA VAL A 402 -22.80 -2.23 -6.48
C VAL A 402 -22.05 -3.31 -7.23
N LYS A 403 -22.28 -4.57 -6.84
CA LYS A 403 -21.78 -5.76 -7.52
C LYS A 403 -22.92 -6.41 -8.27
N PHE A 404 -22.69 -6.73 -9.54
CA PHE A 404 -23.61 -7.42 -10.44
C PHE A 404 -23.10 -8.82 -10.75
#